data_3e70dc73e0b5fde132308280bd2fc645
#
_entry.id   3e70dc73e0b5fde132308280bd2fc645
#
_cell.length_a   1.000
_cell.length_b   1.000
_cell.length_c   1.000
_cell.angle_alpha   90.00
_cell.angle_beta   90.00
_cell.angle_gamma   90.00
#
_symmetry.space_group_name_H-M   'P 1'
#
loop_
_entity.id
_entity.type
_entity.pdbx_description
1 polymer ?
#
loop_
_entity_poly.entity_id
_entity_poly.type
_entity_poly.pdbx_seq_one_letter_code
_entity_poly.pdbx_strand_id
1 'polypeptide(L)'
;TKAAPPAEAGPPTKETQRPDVSHAKPQRWERPALGALLVATAVLYMWGLGQAGWANSFYSAASQAGSASWKAWFFGASDAAGSITVDKPPASLWLTGLSVRAFGLNSWSLLVPQALMGMGTVALVWATVRRWASAHAALLAGLVMATTPVATLMFRFNSPDALLTLLLVASAYTTLRGIE
;
A
#
# COMPACT_ATOMS: atom_id res chain seq x y z
N THR A 1 46.35 41.59 40.98
CA THR A 1 45.17 40.78 40.55
C THR A 1 45.66 39.88 39.38
N LYS A 2 45.84 38.59 39.67
CA LYS A 2 46.35 37.60 38.72
C LYS A 2 45.15 37.00 37.99
N ALA A 3 45.08 37.22 36.68
CA ALA A 3 44.01 36.67 35.85
C ALA A 3 44.12 35.15 35.78
N ALA A 4 43.02 34.43 35.91
CA ALA A 4 42.92 32.98 35.76
C ALA A 4 43.14 32.57 34.27
N PRO A 5 43.81 31.45 34.03
CA PRO A 5 44.01 30.96 32.63
C PRO A 5 42.66 30.53 32.02
N PRO A 6 42.46 30.66 30.70
CA PRO A 6 41.26 30.19 30.00
C PRO A 6 41.12 28.69 30.13
N ALA A 7 39.87 28.24 30.36
CA ALA A 7 39.52 26.82 30.43
C ALA A 7 39.89 26.10 29.11
N GLU A 8 40.66 25.03 29.22
CA GLU A 8 40.96 24.15 28.08
C GLU A 8 39.67 23.59 27.51
N ALA A 9 39.47 23.84 26.24
CA ALA A 9 38.35 23.20 25.49
C ALA A 9 38.60 21.68 25.50
N GLY A 10 37.66 20.95 26.13
CA GLY A 10 37.68 19.49 26.13
C GLY A 10 37.70 18.92 24.71
N PRO A 11 38.21 17.67 24.57
CA PRO A 11 38.28 17.03 23.25
C PRO A 11 36.92 17.01 22.57
N PRO A 12 36.84 17.22 21.23
CA PRO A 12 35.58 17.23 20.50
C PRO A 12 34.85 15.91 20.71
N THR A 13 33.65 15.98 21.21
CA THR A 13 32.74 14.82 21.31
C THR A 13 32.64 14.19 19.93
N LYS A 14 33.04 12.91 19.81
CA LYS A 14 32.85 12.13 18.59
C LYS A 14 31.36 12.12 18.28
N GLU A 15 30.96 13.02 17.41
CA GLU A 15 29.62 12.98 16.78
C GLU A 15 29.48 11.60 16.16
N THR A 16 28.56 10.81 16.68
CA THR A 16 28.29 9.45 16.18
C THR A 16 27.73 9.60 14.77
N GLN A 17 28.65 9.60 13.79
CA GLN A 17 28.30 9.67 12.38
C GLN A 17 27.39 8.49 12.08
N ARG A 18 26.09 8.73 11.97
CA ARG A 18 25.14 7.72 11.48
C ARG A 18 25.63 7.27 10.10
N PRO A 19 25.77 5.97 9.85
CA PRO A 19 26.17 5.50 8.54
C PRO A 19 25.17 6.04 7.53
N ASP A 20 25.68 6.72 6.50
CA ASP A 20 24.85 7.22 5.38
C ASP A 20 24.34 6.03 4.57
N VAL A 21 23.17 5.52 4.94
CA VAL A 21 22.54 4.35 4.30
C VAL A 21 21.76 4.76 3.04
N SER A 22 21.50 6.07 2.88
CA SER A 22 20.64 6.61 1.83
C SER A 22 21.26 6.52 0.43
N HIS A 23 22.60 6.41 0.33
CA HIS A 23 23.34 6.34 -0.92
C HIS A 23 24.01 5.00 -1.19
N ALA A 24 23.71 3.95 -0.41
CA ALA A 24 24.24 2.63 -0.68
C ALA A 24 23.76 2.13 -2.04
N LYS A 25 24.72 1.83 -2.93
CA LYS A 25 24.41 1.28 -4.25
C LYS A 25 23.52 0.04 -4.11
N PRO A 26 22.46 -0.09 -4.95
CA PRO A 26 21.58 -1.25 -4.88
C PRO A 26 22.38 -2.54 -5.12
N GLN A 27 22.24 -3.49 -4.22
CA GLN A 27 22.92 -4.78 -4.32
C GLN A 27 22.20 -5.67 -5.34
N ARG A 28 22.93 -6.54 -6.03
CA ARG A 28 22.37 -7.40 -7.11
C ARG A 28 21.21 -8.30 -6.64
N TRP A 29 21.18 -8.67 -5.37
CA TRP A 29 20.17 -9.52 -4.79
C TRP A 29 18.86 -8.78 -4.38
N GLU A 30 18.87 -7.46 -4.25
CA GLU A 30 17.72 -6.68 -3.77
C GLU A 30 16.50 -6.82 -4.69
N ARG A 31 16.73 -6.70 -6.00
CA ARG A 31 15.63 -6.81 -6.99
C ARG A 31 14.99 -8.20 -7.02
N PRO A 32 15.77 -9.31 -7.10
CA PRO A 32 15.17 -10.63 -7.04
C PRO A 32 14.51 -10.93 -5.69
N ALA A 33 15.05 -10.42 -4.57
CA ALA A 33 14.42 -10.57 -3.26
C ALA A 33 13.09 -9.82 -3.15
N LEU A 34 13.02 -8.59 -3.67
CA LEU A 34 11.75 -7.87 -3.79
C LEU A 34 10.76 -8.63 -4.69
N GLY A 35 11.23 -9.13 -5.83
CA GLY A 35 10.42 -9.97 -6.73
C GLY A 35 9.83 -11.19 -6.00
N ALA A 36 10.66 -11.90 -5.23
CA ALA A 36 10.23 -13.05 -4.43
C ALA A 36 9.20 -12.65 -3.36
N LEU A 37 9.41 -11.52 -2.66
CA LEU A 37 8.45 -10.98 -1.70
C LEU A 37 7.11 -10.66 -2.36
N LEU A 38 7.11 -9.99 -3.52
CA LEU A 38 5.87 -9.65 -4.23
C LEU A 38 5.16 -10.89 -4.78
N VAL A 39 5.88 -11.88 -5.28
CA VAL A 39 5.29 -13.17 -5.70
C VAL A 39 4.68 -13.90 -4.51
N ALA A 40 5.37 -13.97 -3.37
CA ALA A 40 4.83 -14.57 -2.16
C ALA A 40 3.57 -13.82 -1.68
N THR A 41 3.59 -12.49 -1.73
CA THR A 41 2.43 -11.64 -1.41
C THR A 41 1.27 -11.89 -2.38
N ALA A 42 1.54 -12.02 -3.68
CA ALA A 42 0.53 -12.35 -4.69
C ALA A 42 -0.11 -13.70 -4.40
N VAL A 43 0.70 -14.73 -4.11
CA VAL A 43 0.18 -16.04 -3.73
C VAL A 43 -0.68 -15.94 -2.48
N LEU A 44 -0.18 -15.26 -1.43
CA LEU A 44 -0.92 -15.09 -0.17
C LEU A 44 -2.28 -14.39 -0.38
N TYR A 45 -2.30 -13.33 -1.18
CA TYR A 45 -3.51 -12.50 -1.36
C TYR A 45 -4.48 -13.09 -2.39
N MET A 46 -3.99 -13.82 -3.38
CA MET A 46 -4.84 -14.39 -4.44
C MET A 46 -5.27 -15.84 -4.18
N TRP A 47 -4.61 -16.55 -3.26
CA TRP A 47 -4.95 -17.93 -2.96
C TRP A 47 -6.39 -18.05 -2.46
N GLY A 48 -7.21 -18.81 -3.16
CA GLY A 48 -8.59 -19.10 -2.75
C GLY A 48 -9.57 -17.92 -2.88
N LEU A 49 -9.24 -16.84 -3.62
CA LEU A 49 -10.17 -15.70 -3.81
C LEU A 49 -11.52 -16.12 -4.40
N GLY A 50 -11.56 -17.13 -5.25
CA GLY A 50 -12.81 -17.66 -5.82
C GLY A 50 -13.79 -18.21 -4.78
N GLN A 51 -13.30 -18.60 -3.60
CA GLN A 51 -14.11 -19.11 -2.50
C GLN A 51 -14.72 -18.00 -1.61
N ALA A 52 -14.22 -16.77 -1.73
CA ALA A 52 -14.69 -15.64 -0.94
C ALA A 52 -16.09 -15.12 -1.35
N GLY A 53 -16.65 -15.67 -2.43
CA GLY A 53 -17.95 -15.20 -2.95
C GLY A 53 -17.89 -13.73 -3.36
N TRP A 54 -18.87 -12.96 -2.92
CA TRP A 54 -18.92 -11.52 -3.16
C TRP A 54 -18.31 -10.69 -2.03
N ALA A 55 -17.72 -11.36 -1.04
CA ALA A 55 -17.14 -10.74 0.15
C ALA A 55 -18.11 -9.74 0.83
N ASN A 56 -17.93 -8.42 0.66
CA ASN A 56 -18.91 -7.45 1.14
C ASN A 56 -19.97 -7.22 0.05
N SER A 57 -21.18 -7.74 0.26
CA SER A 57 -22.28 -7.65 -0.71
C SER A 57 -22.71 -6.22 -1.01
N PHE A 58 -22.60 -5.28 -0.05
CA PHE A 58 -22.94 -3.87 -0.24
C PHE A 58 -22.01 -3.20 -1.27
N TYR A 59 -20.70 -3.35 -1.14
CA TYR A 59 -19.74 -2.80 -2.12
C TYR A 59 -19.72 -3.59 -3.43
N SER A 60 -20.10 -4.87 -3.40
CA SER A 60 -20.28 -5.65 -4.64
C SER A 60 -21.47 -5.17 -5.45
N ALA A 61 -22.60 -4.87 -4.80
CA ALA A 61 -23.76 -4.26 -5.45
C ALA A 61 -23.40 -2.90 -6.07
N ALA A 62 -22.66 -2.05 -5.35
CA ALA A 62 -22.19 -0.77 -5.87
C ALA A 62 -21.24 -0.93 -7.07
N SER A 63 -20.34 -1.92 -7.03
CA SER A 63 -19.46 -2.23 -8.17
C SER A 63 -20.25 -2.73 -9.37
N GLN A 64 -21.30 -3.52 -9.16
CA GLN A 64 -22.22 -3.96 -10.19
C GLN A 64 -23.01 -2.78 -10.77
N ALA A 65 -23.57 -1.90 -9.92
CA ALA A 65 -24.25 -0.68 -10.37
C ALA A 65 -23.34 0.20 -11.21
N GLY A 66 -22.10 0.41 -10.76
CA GLY A 66 -21.07 1.14 -11.50
C GLY A 66 -20.69 0.47 -12.83
N SER A 67 -20.76 -0.85 -12.93
CA SER A 67 -20.51 -1.55 -14.19
C SER A 67 -21.63 -1.33 -15.23
N ALA A 68 -22.88 -1.13 -14.77
CA ALA A 68 -24.05 -0.90 -15.62
C ALA A 68 -24.26 0.58 -16.00
N SER A 69 -23.88 1.52 -15.12
CA SER A 69 -24.12 2.96 -15.29
C SER A 69 -22.88 3.79 -14.99
N TRP A 70 -22.43 4.63 -15.95
CA TRP A 70 -21.31 5.55 -15.74
C TRP A 70 -21.59 6.59 -14.65
N LYS A 71 -22.86 7.02 -14.50
CA LYS A 71 -23.26 7.92 -13.43
C LYS A 71 -23.12 7.23 -12.07
N ALA A 72 -23.64 5.99 -11.93
CA ALA A 72 -23.50 5.20 -10.72
C ALA A 72 -22.02 4.94 -10.38
N TRP A 73 -21.19 4.64 -11.40
CA TRP A 73 -19.74 4.46 -11.24
C TRP A 73 -19.08 5.72 -10.70
N PHE A 74 -19.33 6.90 -11.28
CA PHE A 74 -18.65 8.14 -10.90
C PHE A 74 -19.01 8.56 -9.47
N PHE A 75 -20.32 8.48 -9.13
CA PHE A 75 -20.80 8.89 -7.81
C PHE A 75 -20.76 7.78 -6.75
N GLY A 76 -20.37 6.55 -7.11
CA GLY A 76 -20.34 5.41 -6.18
C GLY A 76 -21.76 5.05 -5.69
N ALA A 77 -22.73 5.02 -6.60
CA ALA A 77 -24.09 4.67 -6.23
C ALA A 77 -24.22 3.17 -5.95
N SER A 78 -25.09 2.81 -5.01
CA SER A 78 -25.39 1.42 -4.64
C SER A 78 -26.31 0.71 -5.64
N ASP A 79 -26.98 1.47 -6.50
CA ASP A 79 -27.85 0.98 -7.56
C ASP A 79 -27.65 1.74 -8.88
N ALA A 80 -28.04 1.12 -10.00
CA ALA A 80 -27.81 1.68 -11.34
C ALA A 80 -28.64 2.96 -11.63
N ALA A 81 -29.75 3.17 -10.92
CA ALA A 81 -30.57 4.38 -11.02
C ALA A 81 -29.90 5.58 -10.32
N GLY A 82 -28.99 5.31 -9.38
CA GLY A 82 -28.29 6.34 -8.61
C GLY A 82 -29.13 6.92 -7.49
N SER A 83 -29.95 6.11 -6.85
CA SER A 83 -30.85 6.52 -5.77
C SER A 83 -30.11 6.93 -4.51
N ILE A 84 -29.05 6.18 -4.15
CA ILE A 84 -28.25 6.42 -2.97
C ILE A 84 -26.79 6.06 -3.25
N THR A 85 -25.87 6.86 -2.73
CA THR A 85 -24.44 6.58 -2.79
C THR A 85 -24.00 5.73 -1.60
N VAL A 86 -22.86 5.02 -1.76
CA VAL A 86 -22.25 4.34 -0.62
C VAL A 86 -21.73 5.34 0.41
N ASP A 87 -21.51 4.85 1.62
CA ASP A 87 -21.02 5.60 2.79
C ASP A 87 -19.53 5.99 2.72
N LYS A 88 -18.84 5.64 1.66
CA LYS A 88 -17.39 5.86 1.46
C LYS A 88 -17.10 6.61 0.17
N PRO A 89 -15.93 7.27 0.04
CA PRO A 89 -15.52 7.90 -1.20
C PRO A 89 -15.54 6.93 -2.39
N PRO A 90 -16.06 7.35 -3.57
CA PRO A 90 -16.30 6.45 -4.70
C PRO A 90 -15.02 5.90 -5.36
N ALA A 91 -13.85 6.49 -5.10
CA ALA A 91 -12.62 6.15 -5.81
C ALA A 91 -12.23 4.65 -5.74
N SER A 92 -12.50 3.99 -4.61
CA SER A 92 -12.26 2.55 -4.46
C SER A 92 -13.18 1.71 -5.38
N LEU A 93 -14.41 2.17 -5.58
CA LEU A 93 -15.40 1.52 -6.44
C LEU A 93 -15.10 1.74 -7.93
N TRP A 94 -14.34 2.77 -8.29
CA TRP A 94 -13.95 2.97 -9.68
C TRP A 94 -13.13 1.81 -10.21
N LEU A 95 -12.18 1.31 -9.44
CA LEU A 95 -11.33 0.18 -9.83
C LEU A 95 -12.14 -1.12 -9.93
N THR A 96 -12.94 -1.42 -8.92
CA THR A 96 -13.76 -2.63 -8.89
C THR A 96 -14.90 -2.58 -9.91
N GLY A 97 -15.56 -1.43 -10.08
CA GLY A 97 -16.60 -1.22 -11.08
C GLY A 97 -16.10 -1.38 -12.51
N LEU A 98 -14.89 -0.86 -12.84
CA LEU A 98 -14.25 -1.08 -14.14
C LEU A 98 -13.88 -2.56 -14.35
N SER A 99 -13.37 -3.21 -13.31
CA SER A 99 -13.04 -4.64 -13.36
C SER A 99 -14.29 -5.49 -13.61
N VAL A 100 -15.40 -5.20 -12.90
CA VAL A 100 -16.68 -5.89 -13.10
C VAL A 100 -17.25 -5.60 -14.50
N ARG A 101 -17.09 -4.39 -15.01
CA ARG A 101 -17.53 -4.02 -16.37
C ARG A 101 -16.76 -4.81 -17.43
N ALA A 102 -15.47 -5.06 -17.22
CA ALA A 102 -14.61 -5.77 -18.18
C ALA A 102 -14.78 -7.30 -18.12
N PHE A 103 -14.93 -7.86 -16.91
CA PHE A 103 -14.85 -9.31 -16.65
C PHE A 103 -16.15 -9.92 -16.10
N GLY A 104 -17.23 -9.12 -15.97
CA GLY A 104 -18.47 -9.55 -15.34
C GLY A 104 -18.38 -9.60 -13.81
N LEU A 105 -19.52 -9.77 -13.16
CA LEU A 105 -19.62 -9.86 -11.70
C LEU A 105 -19.22 -11.25 -11.22
N ASN A 106 -18.06 -11.36 -10.62
CA ASN A 106 -17.57 -12.57 -9.97
C ASN A 106 -16.53 -12.21 -8.89
N SER A 107 -16.17 -13.20 -8.06
CA SER A 107 -15.20 -12.99 -6.98
C SER A 107 -13.86 -12.42 -7.46
N TRP A 108 -13.37 -12.88 -8.61
CA TRP A 108 -12.08 -12.44 -9.15
C TRP A 108 -12.12 -10.99 -9.61
N SER A 109 -13.16 -10.58 -10.34
CA SER A 109 -13.30 -9.19 -10.80
C SER A 109 -13.44 -8.19 -9.65
N LEU A 110 -14.00 -8.62 -8.52
CA LEU A 110 -14.14 -7.80 -7.31
C LEU A 110 -12.85 -7.75 -6.49
N LEU A 111 -12.15 -8.88 -6.35
CA LEU A 111 -11.10 -9.02 -5.33
C LEU A 111 -9.68 -8.91 -5.88
N VAL A 112 -9.43 -9.19 -7.17
CA VAL A 112 -8.11 -8.99 -7.77
C VAL A 112 -7.64 -7.54 -7.68
N PRO A 113 -8.46 -6.52 -7.97
CA PRO A 113 -8.04 -5.12 -7.74
C PRO A 113 -7.59 -4.84 -6.31
N GLN A 114 -8.25 -5.44 -5.31
CA GLN A 114 -7.88 -5.30 -3.89
C GLN A 114 -6.50 -5.93 -3.61
N ALA A 115 -6.30 -7.15 -4.08
CA ALA A 115 -5.02 -7.86 -3.95
C ALA A 115 -3.87 -7.09 -4.62
N LEU A 116 -4.10 -6.51 -5.80
CA LEU A 116 -3.11 -5.69 -6.51
C LEU A 116 -2.78 -4.40 -5.74
N MET A 117 -3.77 -3.74 -5.13
CA MET A 117 -3.53 -2.59 -4.25
C MET A 117 -2.68 -2.98 -3.04
N GLY A 118 -2.91 -4.16 -2.46
CA GLY A 118 -2.09 -4.70 -1.38
C GLY A 118 -0.65 -4.96 -1.80
N MET A 119 -0.43 -5.57 -2.97
CA MET A 119 0.91 -5.77 -3.53
C MET A 119 1.62 -4.42 -3.77
N GLY A 120 0.90 -3.44 -4.32
CA GLY A 120 1.40 -2.08 -4.50
C GLY A 120 1.80 -1.42 -3.16
N THR A 121 1.00 -1.63 -2.12
CA THR A 121 1.28 -1.14 -0.77
C THR A 121 2.57 -1.77 -0.21
N VAL A 122 2.75 -3.09 -0.33
CA VAL A 122 3.97 -3.79 0.09
C VAL A 122 5.20 -3.26 -0.67
N ALA A 123 5.09 -3.07 -1.99
CA ALA A 123 6.16 -2.50 -2.80
C ALA A 123 6.53 -1.07 -2.38
N LEU A 124 5.54 -0.24 -2.09
CA LEU A 124 5.76 1.14 -1.64
C LEU A 124 6.34 1.21 -0.22
N VAL A 125 5.90 0.34 0.70
CA VAL A 125 6.51 0.22 2.04
C VAL A 125 7.97 -0.14 1.92
N TRP A 126 8.30 -1.16 1.11
CA TRP A 126 9.68 -1.52 0.82
C TRP A 126 10.46 -0.32 0.25
N ALA A 127 9.93 0.36 -0.76
CA ALA A 127 10.58 1.49 -1.39
C ALA A 127 10.81 2.65 -0.42
N THR A 128 9.85 2.93 0.45
CA THR A 128 9.92 3.98 1.47
C THR A 128 11.03 3.67 2.48
N VAL A 129 11.01 2.48 3.07
CA VAL A 129 12.01 2.08 4.09
C VAL A 129 13.40 1.97 3.49
N ARG A 130 13.52 1.50 2.22
CA ARG A 130 14.81 1.37 1.53
C ARG A 130 15.54 2.70 1.36
N ARG A 131 14.85 3.82 1.37
CA ARG A 131 15.45 5.16 1.28
C ARG A 131 16.21 5.55 2.54
N TRP A 132 15.76 5.07 3.70
CA TRP A 132 16.25 5.49 5.02
C TRP A 132 16.96 4.36 5.79
N ALA A 133 16.85 3.13 5.29
CA ALA A 133 17.36 1.96 5.97
C ALA A 133 18.01 0.96 4.99
N SER A 134 18.55 -0.11 5.54
CA SER A 134 19.17 -1.18 4.76
C SER A 134 18.14 -1.95 3.92
N ALA A 135 18.60 -2.64 2.89
CA ALA A 135 17.77 -3.51 2.06
C ALA A 135 17.08 -4.62 2.87
N HIS A 136 17.75 -5.16 3.89
CA HIS A 136 17.17 -6.15 4.79
C HIS A 136 16.01 -5.57 5.62
N ALA A 137 16.19 -4.36 6.18
CA ALA A 137 15.12 -3.67 6.91
C ALA A 137 13.92 -3.36 6.01
N ALA A 138 14.15 -2.96 4.76
CA ALA A 138 13.10 -2.70 3.79
C ALA A 138 12.33 -3.98 3.43
N LEU A 139 13.02 -5.11 3.20
CA LEU A 139 12.36 -6.39 2.95
C LEU A 139 11.56 -6.87 4.16
N LEU A 140 12.12 -6.70 5.37
CA LEU A 140 11.40 -7.05 6.60
C LEU A 140 10.15 -6.21 6.76
N ALA A 141 10.22 -4.89 6.52
CA ALA A 141 9.05 -4.01 6.57
C ALA A 141 7.97 -4.41 5.56
N GLY A 142 8.36 -4.74 4.32
CA GLY A 142 7.44 -5.27 3.31
C GLY A 142 6.83 -6.61 3.71
N LEU A 143 7.62 -7.51 4.28
CA LEU A 143 7.15 -8.81 4.78
C LEU A 143 6.16 -8.64 5.93
N VAL A 144 6.48 -7.79 6.90
CA VAL A 144 5.58 -7.49 8.04
C VAL A 144 4.26 -6.92 7.51
N MET A 145 4.31 -5.96 6.56
CA MET A 145 3.09 -5.42 5.94
C MET A 145 2.28 -6.50 5.25
N ALA A 146 2.93 -7.37 4.46
CA ALA A 146 2.28 -8.44 3.71
C ALA A 146 1.61 -9.49 4.60
N THR A 147 2.21 -9.80 5.76
CA THR A 147 1.75 -10.86 6.66
C THR A 147 0.95 -10.35 7.86
N THR A 148 0.80 -9.04 8.03
CA THR A 148 -0.05 -8.47 9.08
C THR A 148 -1.50 -8.95 8.89
N PRO A 149 -2.11 -9.65 9.87
CA PRO A 149 -3.39 -10.33 9.66
C PRO A 149 -4.51 -9.42 9.17
N VAL A 150 -4.63 -8.22 9.74
CA VAL A 150 -5.66 -7.25 9.32
C VAL A 150 -5.42 -6.74 7.89
N ALA A 151 -4.17 -6.53 7.49
CA ALA A 151 -3.82 -6.13 6.14
C ALA A 151 -4.12 -7.25 5.13
N THR A 152 -3.73 -8.49 5.47
CA THR A 152 -4.02 -9.67 4.64
C THR A 152 -5.53 -9.85 4.45
N LEU A 153 -6.32 -9.69 5.51
CA LEU A 153 -7.78 -9.80 5.42
C LEU A 153 -8.36 -8.68 4.54
N MET A 154 -7.94 -7.44 4.76
CA MET A 154 -8.41 -6.25 4.04
C MET A 154 -8.11 -6.34 2.53
N PHE A 155 -6.91 -6.77 2.13
CA PHE A 155 -6.54 -6.90 0.73
C PHE A 155 -7.13 -8.13 0.02
N ARG A 156 -7.78 -9.01 0.77
CA ARG A 156 -8.56 -10.16 0.25
C ARG A 156 -10.06 -9.95 0.32
N PHE A 157 -10.48 -8.75 0.69
CA PHE A 157 -11.88 -8.37 0.86
C PHE A 157 -12.16 -7.08 0.10
N ASN A 158 -13.34 -6.90 -0.46
CA ASN A 158 -13.69 -5.67 -1.19
C ASN A 158 -14.03 -4.53 -0.22
N SER A 159 -12.99 -3.99 0.41
CA SER A 159 -13.07 -2.83 1.29
C SER A 159 -12.48 -1.60 0.63
N PRO A 160 -13.09 -0.42 0.77
CA PRO A 160 -12.49 0.85 0.35
C PRO A 160 -11.14 1.15 0.99
N ASP A 161 -10.86 0.53 2.12
CA ASP A 161 -9.64 0.75 2.91
C ASP A 161 -8.37 0.24 2.21
N ALA A 162 -8.50 -0.68 1.24
CA ALA A 162 -7.37 -1.13 0.44
C ALA A 162 -6.77 0.01 -0.39
N LEU A 163 -7.61 0.79 -1.07
CA LEU A 163 -7.15 1.97 -1.81
C LEU A 163 -6.66 3.07 -0.86
N LEU A 164 -7.35 3.29 0.26
CA LEU A 164 -6.95 4.26 1.28
C LEU A 164 -5.53 3.96 1.77
N THR A 165 -5.25 2.73 2.15
CA THR A 165 -3.94 2.31 2.64
C THR A 165 -2.85 2.50 1.57
N LEU A 166 -3.13 2.13 0.32
CA LEU A 166 -2.21 2.34 -0.80
C LEU A 166 -1.88 3.82 -0.98
N LEU A 167 -2.90 4.70 -0.97
CA LEU A 167 -2.74 6.14 -1.14
C LEU A 167 -2.01 6.79 0.04
N LEU A 168 -2.26 6.37 1.27
CA LEU A 168 -1.54 6.85 2.45
C LEU A 168 -0.05 6.50 2.38
N VAL A 169 0.29 5.27 2.00
CA VAL A 169 1.69 4.86 1.85
C VAL A 169 2.33 5.58 0.65
N ALA A 170 1.60 5.77 -0.46
CA ALA A 170 2.07 6.53 -1.60
C ALA A 170 2.33 8.01 -1.24
N SER A 171 1.44 8.61 -0.45
CA SER A 171 1.61 9.98 0.06
C SER A 171 2.86 10.09 0.94
N ALA A 172 3.06 9.15 1.88
CA ALA A 172 4.27 9.12 2.70
C ALA A 172 5.54 8.98 1.84
N TYR A 173 5.54 8.08 0.85
CA TYR A 173 6.66 7.91 -0.07
C TYR A 173 6.98 9.17 -0.86
N THR A 174 5.95 9.82 -1.42
CA THR A 174 6.13 11.05 -2.24
C THR A 174 6.57 12.24 -1.39
N THR A 175 6.05 12.37 -0.17
CA THR A 175 6.46 13.41 0.78
C THR A 175 7.93 13.25 1.14
N LEU A 176 8.34 12.05 1.53
CA LEU A 176 9.75 11.77 1.85
C LEU A 176 10.66 12.06 0.65
N ARG A 177 10.23 11.71 -0.54
CA ARG A 177 10.98 12.00 -1.77
C ARG A 177 11.06 13.49 -2.09
N GLY A 178 10.08 14.27 -1.70
CA GLY A 178 10.05 15.72 -1.94
C GLY A 178 10.93 16.54 -1.00
N ILE A 179 11.32 15.97 0.14
CA ILE A 179 12.20 16.64 1.14
C ILE A 179 13.67 16.24 1.03
N GLU A 180 14.02 15.31 0.14
CA GLU A 180 15.41 14.90 -0.19
C GLU A 180 15.99 15.80 -1.28
#